data_13f39b26b5d34fe1d51169cd6fb916bb
#
_entry.id   13f39b26b5d34fe1d51169cd6fb916bb
#
_cell.length_a   1.000
_cell.length_b   1.000
_cell.length_c   1.000
_cell.angle_alpha   90.00
_cell.angle_beta   90.00
_cell.angle_gamma   90.00
#
_symmetry.space_group_name_H-M   'P 1'
#
loop_
_entity.id
_entity.type
_entity.pdbx_description
1 polymer ?
#
loop_
_entity_poly.entity_id
_entity_poly.type
_entity_poly.pdbx_seq_one_letter_code
_entity_poly.pdbx_strand_id
1 'polypeptide(L)'
;MNYKKLGNTDLNVSTICLGTMTWGEQNTQNEAFEQMDYSLDNGVNFWDTAELYAVPPKAETYGHTETIIGNWFEKTKKRKDVILASKVGGPSRKYMRNGENSFTGKNLEDALHGSLKRLKTDYIDLYQLHWPERNVNNFGRLGYVHKENEWNKFEDVLIELQKYIEQGKIRHVGLSNETPWGLSLIHI
;
A
#
# COMPACT_ATOMS: atom_id res chain seq x y z
N MET A 1 17.98 3.23 -16.94
CA MET A 1 17.36 3.50 -15.61
C MET A 1 18.45 3.45 -14.54
N ASN A 2 18.39 4.33 -13.54
CA ASN A 2 19.27 4.26 -12.37
C ASN A 2 18.56 3.52 -11.24
N TYR A 3 19.31 2.81 -10.42
CA TYR A 3 18.79 2.07 -9.27
C TYR A 3 19.49 2.50 -7.99
N LYS A 4 18.80 2.36 -6.87
CA LYS A 4 19.35 2.58 -5.52
C LYS A 4 18.70 1.65 -4.50
N LYS A 5 19.37 1.41 -3.39
CA LYS A 5 18.78 0.71 -2.26
C LYS A 5 17.66 1.56 -1.64
N LEU A 6 16.56 0.93 -1.30
CA LEU A 6 15.47 1.54 -0.56
C LEU A 6 15.84 1.57 0.93
N GLY A 7 16.40 2.69 1.39
CA GLY A 7 16.92 2.82 2.75
C GLY A 7 17.99 1.76 3.07
N ASN A 8 17.86 1.10 4.22
CA ASN A 8 18.75 0.04 4.67
C ASN A 8 18.29 -1.37 4.25
N THR A 9 17.27 -1.47 3.38
CA THR A 9 16.74 -2.75 2.92
C THR A 9 17.63 -3.39 1.85
N ASP A 10 17.35 -4.63 1.51
CA ASP A 10 17.96 -5.35 0.39
C ASP A 10 17.32 -5.00 -0.98
N LEU A 11 16.24 -4.20 -0.97
CA LEU A 11 15.49 -3.84 -2.18
C LEU A 11 16.28 -2.83 -3.03
N ASN A 12 16.63 -3.23 -4.25
CA ASN A 12 17.27 -2.35 -5.24
C ASN A 12 16.23 -1.82 -6.23
N VAL A 13 15.73 -0.61 -5.95
CA VAL A 13 14.61 0.00 -6.68
C VAL A 13 15.08 0.96 -7.75
N SER A 14 14.33 1.04 -8.85
CA SER A 14 14.49 2.13 -9.82
C SER A 14 14.23 3.48 -9.15
N THR A 15 14.98 4.51 -9.58
CA THR A 15 14.82 5.88 -9.04
C THR A 15 13.49 6.52 -9.42
N ILE A 16 12.78 5.94 -10.39
CA ILE A 16 11.40 6.27 -10.74
C ILE A 16 10.51 5.15 -10.21
N CYS A 17 9.40 5.52 -9.59
CA CYS A 17 8.36 4.60 -9.14
C CYS A 17 7.11 4.75 -10.01
N LEU A 18 6.53 3.65 -10.46
CA LEU A 18 5.25 3.64 -11.16
C LEU A 18 4.10 3.75 -10.15
N GLY A 19 3.43 4.90 -10.12
CA GLY A 19 2.18 5.07 -9.37
C GLY A 19 1.00 4.49 -10.16
N THR A 20 0.06 3.85 -9.48
CA THR A 20 -1.00 3.06 -10.12
C THR A 20 -2.41 3.49 -9.77
N MET A 21 -2.57 4.56 -9.02
CA MET A 21 -3.83 4.93 -8.35
C MET A 21 -5.01 5.23 -9.27
N THR A 22 -4.79 5.39 -10.57
CA THR A 22 -5.85 5.73 -11.55
C THR A 22 -6.45 4.49 -12.24
N TRP A 23 -5.82 3.32 -12.10
CA TRP A 23 -6.23 2.11 -12.80
C TRP A 23 -7.47 1.48 -12.21
N GLY A 24 -8.47 1.29 -13.05
CA GLY A 24 -9.78 0.76 -12.68
C GLY A 24 -10.83 1.83 -12.40
N GLU A 25 -10.49 3.10 -12.55
CA GLU A 25 -11.43 4.23 -12.51
C GLU A 25 -11.20 5.18 -13.69
N GLN A 26 -9.99 5.73 -13.84
CA GLN A 26 -9.64 6.67 -14.91
C GLN A 26 -8.99 5.96 -16.10
N ASN A 27 -8.35 4.83 -15.86
CA ASN A 27 -7.75 3.99 -16.88
C ASN A 27 -8.36 2.59 -16.86
N THR A 28 -8.48 2.02 -18.04
CA THR A 28 -8.92 0.64 -18.24
C THR A 28 -7.80 -0.36 -17.86
N GLN A 29 -8.15 -1.63 -17.70
CA GLN A 29 -7.17 -2.70 -17.48
C GLN A 29 -6.17 -2.82 -18.64
N ASN A 30 -6.61 -2.62 -19.87
CA ASN A 30 -5.71 -2.72 -21.04
C ASN A 30 -4.67 -1.60 -21.04
N GLU A 31 -5.09 -0.35 -20.78
CA GLU A 31 -4.16 0.78 -20.64
C GLU A 31 -3.18 0.57 -19.49
N ALA A 32 -3.65 0.01 -18.36
CA ALA A 32 -2.79 -0.33 -17.25
C ALA A 32 -1.74 -1.40 -17.63
N PHE A 33 -2.14 -2.41 -18.41
CA PHE A 33 -1.22 -3.44 -18.90
C PHE A 33 -0.14 -2.86 -19.80
N GLU A 34 -0.49 -1.97 -20.73
CA GLU A 34 0.46 -1.25 -21.58
C GLU A 34 1.46 -0.43 -20.74
N GLN A 35 0.96 0.27 -19.69
CA GLN A 35 1.82 1.05 -18.80
C GLN A 35 2.77 0.15 -17.98
N MET A 36 2.30 -1.00 -17.49
CA MET A 36 3.12 -1.97 -16.77
C MET A 36 4.21 -2.57 -17.66
N ASP A 37 3.85 -3.01 -18.87
CA ASP A 37 4.81 -3.55 -19.84
C ASP A 37 5.85 -2.48 -20.19
N TYR A 38 5.42 -1.27 -20.56
CA TYR A 38 6.30 -0.15 -20.88
C TYR A 38 7.25 0.19 -19.72
N SER A 39 6.75 0.18 -18.48
CA SER A 39 7.56 0.51 -17.31
C SER A 39 8.69 -0.48 -17.12
N LEU A 40 8.42 -1.78 -17.19
CA LEU A 40 9.45 -2.81 -17.05
C LEU A 40 10.44 -2.79 -18.22
N ASP A 41 9.97 -2.63 -19.45
CA ASP A 41 10.82 -2.58 -20.64
C ASP A 41 11.81 -1.39 -20.58
N ASN A 42 11.45 -0.33 -19.82
CA ASN A 42 12.31 0.82 -19.54
C ASN A 42 13.04 0.72 -18.17
N GLY A 43 13.00 -0.42 -17.52
CA GLY A 43 13.72 -0.69 -16.27
C GLY A 43 13.08 -0.09 -15.01
N VAL A 44 11.81 0.32 -15.05
CA VAL A 44 11.08 0.77 -13.85
C VAL A 44 10.52 -0.45 -13.14
N ASN A 45 11.22 -0.92 -12.10
CA ASN A 45 10.87 -2.12 -11.34
C ASN A 45 10.14 -1.84 -10.03
N PHE A 46 9.99 -0.58 -9.61
CA PHE A 46 9.32 -0.19 -8.37
C PHE A 46 7.92 0.33 -8.66
N TRP A 47 6.89 -0.36 -8.13
CA TRP A 47 5.48 -0.02 -8.36
C TRP A 47 4.77 0.23 -7.03
N ASP A 48 3.94 1.27 -6.99
CA ASP A 48 3.17 1.66 -5.80
C ASP A 48 1.68 1.56 -6.06
N THR A 49 1.00 0.77 -5.27
CA THR A 49 -0.46 0.61 -5.24
C THR A 49 -1.01 0.75 -3.83
N ALA A 50 -2.29 0.51 -3.62
CA ALA A 50 -2.92 0.47 -2.31
C ALA A 50 -4.24 -0.30 -2.34
N GLU A 51 -4.63 -0.85 -1.17
CA GLU A 51 -5.93 -1.47 -0.93
C GLU A 51 -7.09 -0.55 -1.35
N LEU A 52 -6.98 0.75 -1.01
CA LEU A 52 -8.03 1.74 -1.28
C LEU A 52 -8.24 2.02 -2.78
N TYR A 53 -7.22 1.83 -3.62
CA TYR A 53 -7.29 2.28 -5.02
C TYR A 53 -8.29 1.47 -5.84
N ALA A 54 -8.97 2.12 -6.80
CA ALA A 54 -8.62 3.30 -7.59
C ALA A 54 -9.01 4.64 -6.92
N VAL A 55 -8.51 5.75 -7.53
CA VAL A 55 -8.83 7.14 -7.16
C VAL A 55 -9.53 7.84 -8.34
N PRO A 56 -10.63 8.59 -8.10
CA PRO A 56 -11.27 8.88 -6.81
C PRO A 56 -11.85 7.62 -6.14
N PRO A 57 -11.67 7.49 -4.79
CA PRO A 57 -12.05 6.25 -4.11
C PRO A 57 -13.57 6.12 -3.97
N LYS A 58 -14.09 4.98 -4.43
CA LYS A 58 -15.51 4.59 -4.38
C LYS A 58 -15.64 3.15 -3.88
N ALA A 59 -16.80 2.78 -3.35
CA ALA A 59 -17.07 1.41 -2.93
C ALA A 59 -16.95 0.41 -4.09
N GLU A 60 -17.44 0.81 -5.26
CA GLU A 60 -17.51 -0.01 -6.46
C GLU A 60 -16.12 -0.31 -7.06
N THR A 61 -15.16 0.59 -6.87
CA THR A 61 -13.79 0.46 -7.42
C THR A 61 -12.73 0.12 -6.37
N TYR A 62 -13.17 -0.13 -5.14
CA TYR A 62 -12.29 -0.55 -4.05
C TYR A 62 -11.51 -1.83 -4.40
N GLY A 63 -10.19 -1.76 -4.38
CA GLY A 63 -9.30 -2.86 -4.69
C GLY A 63 -9.14 -3.17 -6.18
N HIS A 64 -9.77 -2.41 -7.08
CA HIS A 64 -9.68 -2.65 -8.52
C HIS A 64 -8.24 -2.55 -9.03
N THR A 65 -7.47 -1.57 -8.56
CA THR A 65 -6.07 -1.39 -8.99
C THR A 65 -5.21 -2.61 -8.64
N GLU A 66 -5.32 -3.13 -7.43
CA GLU A 66 -4.61 -4.37 -7.03
C GLU A 66 -5.08 -5.57 -7.87
N THR A 67 -6.38 -5.67 -8.18
CA THR A 67 -6.92 -6.73 -9.03
C THR A 67 -6.34 -6.67 -10.44
N ILE A 68 -6.24 -5.48 -11.03
CA ILE A 68 -5.62 -5.28 -12.36
C ILE A 68 -4.15 -5.70 -12.35
N ILE A 69 -3.40 -5.30 -11.33
CA ILE A 69 -1.99 -5.71 -11.18
C ILE A 69 -1.88 -7.24 -11.03
N GLY A 70 -2.74 -7.84 -10.21
CA GLY A 70 -2.79 -9.29 -10.04
C GLY A 70 -3.10 -10.05 -11.34
N ASN A 71 -4.02 -9.55 -12.16
CA ASN A 71 -4.33 -10.11 -13.48
C ASN A 71 -3.10 -10.04 -14.41
N TRP A 72 -2.34 -8.95 -14.34
CA TRP A 72 -1.11 -8.80 -15.11
C TRP A 72 -0.02 -9.79 -14.63
N PHE A 73 0.18 -9.96 -13.32
CA PHE A 73 1.10 -10.96 -12.77
C PHE A 73 0.72 -12.38 -13.19
N GLU A 74 -0.56 -12.70 -13.13
CA GLU A 74 -1.06 -14.02 -13.56
C GLU A 74 -0.81 -14.28 -15.04
N LYS A 75 -1.04 -13.28 -15.90
CA LYS A 75 -0.85 -13.36 -17.34
C LYS A 75 0.63 -13.47 -17.73
N THR A 76 1.48 -12.64 -17.12
CA THR A 76 2.87 -12.47 -17.56
C THR A 76 3.88 -13.34 -16.81
N LYS A 77 3.53 -13.80 -15.61
CA LYS A 77 4.41 -14.49 -14.65
C LYS A 77 5.62 -13.67 -14.20
N LYS A 78 5.59 -12.34 -14.38
CA LYS A 78 6.69 -11.41 -14.07
C LYS A 78 6.63 -10.82 -12.64
N ARG A 79 5.95 -11.49 -11.67
CA ARG A 79 5.87 -10.98 -10.28
C ARG A 79 7.24 -10.71 -9.67
N LYS A 80 8.23 -11.55 -9.97
CA LYS A 80 9.59 -11.46 -9.41
C LYS A 80 10.42 -10.31 -9.99
N ASP A 81 10.01 -9.76 -11.12
CA ASP A 81 10.70 -8.63 -11.77
C ASP A 81 10.27 -7.28 -11.18
N VAL A 82 9.25 -7.28 -10.30
CA VAL A 82 8.64 -6.08 -9.72
C VAL A 82 8.87 -6.06 -8.22
N ILE A 83 9.35 -4.93 -7.71
CA ILE A 83 9.31 -4.58 -6.30
C ILE A 83 7.99 -3.84 -6.06
N LEU A 84 7.08 -4.49 -5.37
CA LEU A 84 5.71 -4.02 -5.20
C LEU A 84 5.49 -3.41 -3.82
N ALA A 85 5.09 -2.15 -3.79
CA ALA A 85 4.57 -1.51 -2.60
C ALA A 85 3.04 -1.52 -2.62
N SER A 86 2.40 -1.91 -1.52
CA SER A 86 0.96 -1.70 -1.30
C SER A 86 0.72 -1.11 0.08
N LYS A 87 -0.54 -0.74 0.38
CA LYS A 87 -0.85 0.01 1.60
C LYS A 87 -2.16 -0.47 2.20
N VAL A 88 -2.19 -0.64 3.52
CA VAL A 88 -3.43 -0.84 4.27
C VAL A 88 -4.10 0.50 4.54
N GLY A 89 -5.36 0.63 4.18
CA GLY A 89 -6.16 1.83 4.47
C GLY A 89 -6.48 1.94 5.96
N GLY A 90 -6.29 3.13 6.52
CA GLY A 90 -6.67 3.48 7.88
C GLY A 90 -8.16 3.86 8.01
N PRO A 91 -8.58 4.40 9.17
CA PRO A 91 -9.96 4.81 9.41
C PRO A 91 -10.46 5.82 8.38
N SER A 92 -11.76 5.86 8.15
CA SER A 92 -12.54 6.86 7.42
C SER A 92 -13.39 6.36 6.24
N ARG A 93 -13.23 5.12 5.80
CA ARG A 93 -13.99 4.57 4.66
C ARG A 93 -14.86 3.40 5.12
N LYS A 94 -16.16 3.64 5.28
CA LYS A 94 -17.11 2.64 5.80
C LYS A 94 -17.28 1.39 4.92
N TYR A 95 -16.96 1.48 3.65
CA TYR A 95 -17.04 0.35 2.72
C TYR A 95 -15.82 -0.56 2.73
N MET A 96 -14.72 -0.12 3.32
CA MET A 96 -13.53 -0.97 3.48
C MET A 96 -13.71 -1.86 4.70
N ARG A 97 -13.54 -3.16 4.53
CA ARG A 97 -13.59 -4.15 5.62
C ARG A 97 -14.78 -3.93 6.60
N ASN A 98 -15.99 -3.66 6.04
CA ASN A 98 -17.20 -3.37 6.81
C ASN A 98 -17.11 -2.16 7.75
N GLY A 99 -16.22 -1.21 7.45
CA GLY A 99 -16.00 0.00 8.24
C GLY A 99 -15.01 -0.15 9.40
N GLU A 100 -14.51 -1.35 9.62
CA GLU A 100 -13.48 -1.63 10.63
C GLU A 100 -12.09 -1.43 10.03
N ASN A 101 -11.55 -0.22 10.19
CA ASN A 101 -10.32 0.21 9.51
C ASN A 101 -9.18 0.58 10.49
N SER A 102 -9.32 0.26 11.78
CA SER A 102 -8.24 0.42 12.75
C SER A 102 -7.10 -0.57 12.46
N PHE A 103 -5.90 -0.26 12.92
CA PHE A 103 -4.74 -1.15 12.73
C PHE A 103 -4.65 -2.24 13.80
N THR A 104 -5.79 -2.86 14.15
CA THR A 104 -5.82 -4.06 15.01
C THR A 104 -5.30 -5.28 14.25
N GLY A 105 -4.86 -6.31 14.99
CA GLY A 105 -4.34 -7.53 14.39
C GLY A 105 -5.28 -8.14 13.35
N LYS A 106 -6.58 -8.25 13.69
CA LYS A 106 -7.58 -8.78 12.73
C LYS A 106 -7.75 -7.92 11.49
N ASN A 107 -7.82 -6.60 11.63
CA ASN A 107 -8.00 -5.70 10.49
C ASN A 107 -6.77 -5.68 9.57
N LEU A 108 -5.56 -5.73 10.14
CA LEU A 108 -4.33 -5.87 9.38
C LEU A 108 -4.27 -7.20 8.64
N GLU A 109 -4.72 -8.29 9.28
CA GLU A 109 -4.81 -9.61 8.67
C GLU A 109 -5.76 -9.61 7.47
N ASP A 110 -6.99 -9.14 7.66
CA ASP A 110 -8.02 -9.09 6.61
C ASP A 110 -7.57 -8.21 5.44
N ALA A 111 -6.94 -7.05 5.73
CA ALA A 111 -6.40 -6.15 4.70
C ALA A 111 -5.28 -6.81 3.89
N LEU A 112 -4.29 -7.38 4.57
CA LEU A 112 -3.14 -8.01 3.92
C LEU A 112 -3.58 -9.21 3.08
N HIS A 113 -4.38 -10.11 3.62
CA HIS A 113 -4.86 -11.27 2.88
C HIS A 113 -5.76 -10.87 1.70
N GLY A 114 -6.57 -9.82 1.87
CA GLY A 114 -7.34 -9.22 0.78
C GLY A 114 -6.45 -8.70 -0.35
N SER A 115 -5.39 -7.95 -0.01
CA SER A 115 -4.41 -7.44 -0.97
C SER A 115 -3.66 -8.57 -1.68
N LEU A 116 -3.14 -9.57 -0.95
CA LEU A 116 -2.45 -10.73 -1.53
C LEU A 116 -3.36 -11.48 -2.52
N LYS A 117 -4.64 -11.67 -2.15
CA LYS A 117 -5.63 -12.31 -3.02
C LYS A 117 -5.88 -11.51 -4.30
N ARG A 118 -6.08 -10.19 -4.21
CA ARG A 118 -6.31 -9.32 -5.39
C ARG A 118 -5.06 -9.26 -6.28
N LEU A 119 -3.89 -9.14 -5.67
CA LEU A 119 -2.60 -9.11 -6.34
C LEU A 119 -2.14 -10.47 -6.88
N LYS A 120 -2.82 -11.57 -6.51
CA LYS A 120 -2.48 -12.95 -6.92
C LYS A 120 -1.00 -13.29 -6.66
N THR A 121 -0.53 -12.94 -5.48
CA THR A 121 0.86 -13.13 -5.02
C THR A 121 0.89 -13.56 -3.56
N ASP A 122 1.96 -14.25 -3.17
CA ASP A 122 2.14 -14.73 -1.80
C ASP A 122 2.82 -13.68 -0.89
N TYR A 123 3.37 -12.61 -1.48
CA TYR A 123 4.11 -11.59 -0.74
C TYR A 123 4.01 -10.19 -1.34
N ILE A 124 4.21 -9.18 -0.49
CA ILE A 124 4.37 -7.77 -0.84
C ILE A 124 5.76 -7.31 -0.38
N ASP A 125 6.49 -6.57 -1.23
CA ASP A 125 7.86 -6.17 -0.90
C ASP A 125 7.91 -5.04 0.12
N LEU A 126 7.00 -4.05 0.00
CA LEU A 126 6.85 -2.94 0.95
C LEU A 126 5.37 -2.76 1.31
N TYR A 127 5.01 -3.02 2.56
CA TYR A 127 3.63 -2.84 3.03
C TYR A 127 3.54 -1.61 3.92
N GLN A 128 2.69 -0.66 3.55
CA GLN A 128 2.65 0.66 4.18
C GLN A 128 1.36 0.89 4.94
N LEU A 129 1.42 1.60 6.07
CA LEU A 129 0.26 2.22 6.70
C LEU A 129 -0.10 3.47 5.88
N HIS A 130 -1.29 3.47 5.25
CA HIS A 130 -1.63 4.46 4.21
C HIS A 130 -1.83 5.88 4.76
N TRP A 131 -2.37 6.00 5.97
CA TRP A 131 -2.49 7.23 6.75
C TRP A 131 -2.68 6.90 8.24
N PRO A 132 -2.37 7.86 9.15
CA PRO A 132 -2.51 7.64 10.58
C PRO A 132 -3.93 7.31 11.02
N GLU A 133 -4.09 6.49 12.07
CA GLU A 133 -5.37 6.28 12.74
C GLU A 133 -5.81 7.50 13.55
N ARG A 134 -4.85 8.18 14.16
CA ARG A 134 -5.12 9.38 14.97
C ARG A 134 -5.58 10.55 14.10
N ASN A 135 -6.26 11.51 14.73
CA ASN A 135 -6.72 12.70 14.05
C ASN A 135 -5.55 13.58 13.61
N VAL A 136 -5.35 13.69 12.31
CA VAL A 136 -4.33 14.54 11.68
C VAL A 136 -4.91 15.24 10.45
N ASN A 137 -4.28 16.33 10.03
CA ASN A 137 -4.55 16.89 8.72
C ASN A 137 -3.81 16.08 7.66
N ASN A 138 -4.56 15.49 6.75
CA ASN A 138 -4.04 14.75 5.62
C ASN A 138 -4.79 15.14 4.34
N PHE A 139 -4.24 14.76 3.19
CA PHE A 139 -4.87 14.95 1.86
C PHE A 139 -5.27 16.42 1.57
N GLY A 140 -4.44 17.37 1.96
CA GLY A 140 -4.63 18.81 1.65
C GLY A 140 -5.69 19.52 2.50
N ARG A 141 -6.18 18.91 3.58
CA ARG A 141 -7.08 19.61 4.50
C ARG A 141 -6.38 20.75 5.21
N LEU A 142 -7.02 21.91 5.24
CA LEU A 142 -6.60 23.08 5.98
C LEU A 142 -7.39 23.22 7.29
N GLY A 143 -6.76 23.78 8.31
CA GLY A 143 -7.38 24.01 9.63
C GLY A 143 -7.51 22.71 10.44
N TYR A 144 -6.68 22.57 11.48
CA TYR A 144 -6.76 21.43 12.39
C TYR A 144 -7.89 21.63 13.40
N VAL A 145 -8.76 20.64 13.49
CA VAL A 145 -9.77 20.54 14.55
C VAL A 145 -9.41 19.35 15.42
N HIS A 146 -9.06 19.62 16.66
CA HIS A 146 -8.74 18.55 17.62
C HIS A 146 -9.96 17.65 17.86
N LYS A 147 -9.72 16.33 17.82
CA LYS A 147 -10.68 15.30 18.21
C LYS A 147 -9.93 14.29 19.05
N GLU A 148 -10.39 14.08 20.26
CA GLU A 148 -9.93 12.93 21.01
C GLU A 148 -10.48 11.66 20.36
N ASN A 149 -9.59 10.76 20.00
CA ASN A 149 -9.93 9.43 19.52
C ASN A 149 -8.90 8.43 20.03
N GLU A 150 -9.37 7.28 20.38
CA GLU A 150 -8.49 6.15 20.65
C GLU A 150 -7.83 5.68 19.35
N TRP A 151 -6.58 5.31 19.42
CA TRP A 151 -5.82 4.73 18.32
C TRP A 151 -4.82 3.71 18.85
N ASN A 152 -4.44 2.75 18.02
CA ASN A 152 -3.52 1.70 18.44
C ASN A 152 -2.10 2.27 18.60
N LYS A 153 -1.41 1.81 19.65
CA LYS A 153 0.00 2.20 19.87
C LYS A 153 0.85 1.70 18.72
N PHE A 154 1.84 2.49 18.32
CA PHE A 154 2.77 2.10 17.25
C PHE A 154 3.43 0.74 17.51
N GLU A 155 3.84 0.48 18.75
CA GLU A 155 4.48 -0.78 19.12
C GLU A 155 3.56 -1.97 18.84
N ASP A 156 2.29 -1.90 19.23
CA ASP A 156 1.32 -2.99 19.01
C ASP A 156 1.10 -3.24 17.52
N VAL A 157 1.00 -2.17 16.70
CA VAL A 157 0.85 -2.25 15.24
C VAL A 157 2.10 -2.88 14.61
N LEU A 158 3.29 -2.48 15.05
CA LEU A 158 4.55 -3.02 14.54
C LEU A 158 4.74 -4.49 14.92
N ILE A 159 4.35 -4.91 16.13
CA ILE A 159 4.36 -6.31 16.55
C ILE A 159 3.44 -7.16 15.66
N GLU A 160 2.26 -6.65 15.32
CA GLU A 160 1.37 -7.35 14.38
C GLU A 160 1.98 -7.47 12.98
N LEU A 161 2.57 -6.41 12.46
CA LEU A 161 3.22 -6.42 11.14
C LEU A 161 4.45 -7.34 11.12
N GLN A 162 5.21 -7.42 12.23
CA GLN A 162 6.36 -8.32 12.37
C GLN A 162 5.98 -9.79 12.16
N LYS A 163 4.81 -10.21 12.63
CA LYS A 163 4.30 -11.59 12.40
C LYS A 163 4.19 -11.92 10.91
N TYR A 164 3.79 -10.94 10.08
CA TYR A 164 3.67 -11.15 8.63
C TYR A 164 5.01 -11.10 7.90
N ILE A 165 6.00 -10.38 8.45
CA ILE A 165 7.38 -10.48 7.98
C ILE A 165 7.94 -11.89 8.24
N GLU A 166 7.75 -12.43 9.44
CA GLU A 166 8.19 -13.78 9.82
C GLU A 166 7.50 -14.87 8.99
N GLN A 167 6.24 -14.64 8.58
CA GLN A 167 5.51 -15.52 7.66
C GLN A 167 5.93 -15.35 6.18
N GLY A 168 6.79 -14.41 5.87
CA GLY A 168 7.21 -14.09 4.49
C GLY A 168 6.15 -13.42 3.62
N LYS A 169 5.04 -12.96 4.21
CA LYS A 169 3.94 -12.31 3.48
C LYS A 169 4.23 -10.85 3.15
N ILE A 170 5.03 -10.17 3.96
CA ILE A 170 5.59 -8.85 3.68
C ILE A 170 7.09 -8.88 3.93
N ARG A 171 7.86 -8.12 3.18
CA ARG A 171 9.32 -8.05 3.38
C ARG A 171 9.70 -6.87 4.27
N HIS A 172 9.13 -5.71 3.99
CA HIS A 172 9.43 -4.47 4.71
C HIS A 172 8.14 -3.70 4.99
N VAL A 173 8.18 -2.88 6.06
CA VAL A 173 7.09 -2.00 6.48
C VAL A 173 7.45 -0.57 6.16
N GLY A 174 6.45 0.24 5.79
CA GLY A 174 6.60 1.66 5.52
C GLY A 174 5.43 2.49 6.05
N LEU A 175 5.56 3.79 5.94
CA LEU A 175 4.55 4.77 6.31
C LEU A 175 4.20 5.65 5.11
N SER A 176 2.94 6.06 5.06
CA SER A 176 2.44 7.01 4.08
C SER A 176 1.59 8.06 4.80
N ASN A 177 1.64 9.33 4.35
CA ASN A 177 0.89 10.44 4.93
C ASN A 177 1.07 10.61 6.46
N GLU A 178 2.20 10.16 6.97
CA GLU A 178 2.53 10.31 8.38
C GLU A 178 3.07 11.73 8.65
N THR A 179 2.84 12.22 9.86
CA THR A 179 3.36 13.50 10.29
C THR A 179 4.82 13.40 10.75
N PRO A 180 5.61 14.50 10.72
CA PRO A 180 6.97 14.50 11.28
C PRO A 180 6.99 14.05 12.75
N TRP A 181 5.95 14.39 13.53
CA TRP A 181 5.81 13.95 14.92
C TRP A 181 5.67 12.43 15.03
N GLY A 182 4.74 11.83 14.26
CA GLY A 182 4.56 10.38 14.29
C GLY A 182 5.78 9.62 13.76
N LEU A 183 6.46 10.16 12.73
CA LEU A 183 7.70 9.59 12.25
C LEU A 183 8.81 9.65 13.30
N SER A 184 8.91 10.72 14.08
CA SER A 184 9.89 10.84 15.16
C SER A 184 9.68 9.82 16.26
N LEU A 185 8.43 9.48 16.62
CA LEU A 185 8.12 8.49 17.64
C LEU A 185 8.63 7.08 17.29
N ILE A 186 8.62 6.73 16.00
CA ILE A 186 9.10 5.43 15.54
C ILE A 186 10.62 5.32 15.67
N HIS A 187 11.34 6.45 15.59
CA HIS A 187 12.80 6.48 15.71
C HIS A 187 13.31 6.62 17.16
N ILE A 188 12.43 6.96 18.09
CA ILE A 188 12.75 7.10 19.51
C ILE A 188 12.52 5.77 20.24
#